data_9807d860dc2355dbaeaa943a371a09ea
#
_entry.id   9807d860dc2355dbaeaa943a371a09ea
#
_cell.length_a   1.000
_cell.length_b   1.000
_cell.length_c   1.000
_cell.angle_alpha   90.00
_cell.angle_beta   90.00
_cell.angle_gamma   90.00
#
_symmetry.space_group_name_H-M   'P 1'
#
loop_
_entity.id
_entity.type
_entity.pdbx_description
1 polymer ?
#
loop_
_entity_poly.entity_id
_entity_poly.type
_entity_poly.pdbx_seq_one_letter_code
_entity_poly.pdbx_strand_id
1 'polypeptide(L)'
;LLPHPKPVSDMHDAPDIEPELTSGAMKLRRKKLDNLSWDHTGRHPGNPYFWKIILILIGVGLRYIFRRSHYEKIPDFEGGRVISSIHINGLVDPATLVSSQDRRIISMGRHDLMTMPLVGWFSRRMGSQPVIRKSEIENGVSDEEYARKINDRTLLTMTNCIASGYNAMVLPEGKSHQDPHLHRFKTGPMRFALNAASIAKHRGLPNPAL
;
A
#
# COMPACT_ATOMS: atom_id res chain seq x y z
N LEU A 1 -20.87 -33.09 18.08
CA LEU A 1 -21.59 -31.85 17.81
C LEU A 1 -20.60 -30.73 17.71
N LEU A 2 -20.35 -30.22 16.49
CA LEU A 2 -19.53 -29.02 16.27
C LEU A 2 -20.32 -27.81 16.78
N PRO A 3 -19.69 -26.86 17.47
CA PRO A 3 -20.36 -25.64 17.92
C PRO A 3 -20.84 -24.84 16.70
N HIS A 4 -22.07 -24.36 16.77
CA HIS A 4 -22.64 -23.49 15.75
C HIS A 4 -21.77 -22.24 15.56
N PRO A 5 -21.52 -21.78 14.32
CA PRO A 5 -20.83 -20.53 14.09
C PRO A 5 -21.62 -19.37 14.72
N LYS A 6 -20.92 -18.47 15.41
CA LYS A 6 -21.53 -17.27 16.00
C LYS A 6 -22.16 -16.40 14.90
N PRO A 7 -23.31 -15.75 15.17
CA PRO A 7 -23.94 -14.86 14.20
C PRO A 7 -23.01 -13.69 13.84
N VAL A 8 -23.07 -13.28 12.59
CA VAL A 8 -22.18 -12.25 11.98
C VAL A 8 -22.24 -10.90 12.71
N SER A 9 -23.34 -10.60 13.41
CA SER A 9 -23.50 -9.38 14.21
C SER A 9 -22.48 -9.21 15.34
N ASP A 10 -22.04 -10.32 15.94
CA ASP A 10 -21.14 -10.28 17.10
C ASP A 10 -19.65 -10.14 16.70
N MET A 11 -19.36 -10.21 15.40
CA MET A 11 -17.99 -10.14 14.87
C MET A 11 -17.52 -8.71 14.57
N HIS A 12 -18.44 -7.73 14.56
CA HIS A 12 -18.10 -6.34 14.27
C HIS A 12 -17.53 -5.56 15.47
N ASP A 13 -17.76 -6.05 16.69
CA ASP A 13 -17.37 -5.38 17.94
C ASP A 13 -16.17 -6.05 18.65
N ALA A 14 -15.56 -7.07 18.04
CA ALA A 14 -14.29 -7.59 18.56
C ALA A 14 -13.23 -6.48 18.47
N PRO A 15 -12.59 -6.10 19.59
CA PRO A 15 -11.53 -5.11 19.53
C PRO A 15 -10.46 -5.61 18.57
N ASP A 16 -9.99 -4.73 17.69
CA ASP A 16 -8.85 -4.97 16.81
C ASP A 16 -7.59 -5.13 17.69
N ILE A 17 -7.42 -6.31 18.28
CA ILE A 17 -6.24 -6.64 19.07
C ILE A 17 -5.10 -6.81 18.07
N GLU A 18 -4.41 -5.69 17.76
CA GLU A 18 -3.13 -5.79 17.09
C GLU A 18 -2.14 -6.47 18.06
N PRO A 19 -1.37 -7.47 17.61
CA PRO A 19 -0.33 -8.03 18.45
C PRO A 19 0.62 -6.91 18.88
N GLU A 20 0.95 -6.88 20.17
CA GLU A 20 1.95 -5.94 20.69
C GLU A 20 3.26 -6.09 19.92
N LEU A 21 3.58 -5.10 19.14
CA LEU A 21 4.85 -5.07 18.41
C LEU A 21 5.95 -4.75 19.42
N THR A 22 7.00 -5.57 19.40
CA THR A 22 8.18 -5.32 20.22
C THR A 22 8.72 -3.91 19.98
N SER A 23 9.11 -3.24 21.04
CA SER A 23 9.48 -1.81 21.12
C SER A 23 10.50 -1.30 20.07
N GLY A 24 11.25 -2.19 19.44
CA GLY A 24 12.21 -1.82 18.37
C GLY A 24 11.59 -1.51 17.01
N ALA A 25 10.44 -2.12 16.68
CA ALA A 25 9.79 -1.96 15.39
C ALA A 25 8.95 -0.68 15.27
N MET A 26 8.51 -0.11 16.39
CA MET A 26 7.64 1.07 16.41
C MET A 26 8.37 2.40 16.61
N LYS A 27 9.69 2.41 16.63
CA LYS A 27 10.44 3.65 16.85
C LYS A 27 10.29 4.62 15.68
N LEU A 28 9.58 5.71 15.92
CA LEU A 28 9.43 6.81 14.96
C LEU A 28 10.77 7.53 14.74
N ARG A 29 11.30 7.47 13.53
CA ARG A 29 12.55 8.11 13.12
C ARG A 29 12.27 9.36 12.31
N ARG A 30 11.76 10.43 12.96
CA ARG A 30 11.32 11.68 12.31
C ARG A 30 12.36 12.22 11.35
N LYS A 31 13.60 12.42 11.78
CA LYS A 31 14.68 12.93 10.93
C LYS A 31 14.88 12.14 9.63
N LYS A 32 14.70 10.81 9.66
CA LYS A 32 14.79 9.99 8.44
C LYS A 32 13.56 10.13 7.55
N LEU A 33 12.36 10.26 8.13
CA LEU A 33 11.12 10.46 7.38
C LEU A 33 11.07 11.85 6.73
N ASP A 34 11.48 12.89 7.45
CA ASP A 34 11.54 14.26 6.92
C ASP A 34 12.53 14.40 5.76
N ASN A 35 13.63 13.65 5.79
CA ASN A 35 14.64 13.63 4.74
C ASN A 35 14.26 12.76 3.53
N LEU A 36 13.13 12.08 3.52
CA LEU A 36 12.68 11.37 2.33
C LEU A 36 12.33 12.40 1.24
N SER A 37 12.91 12.22 0.06
CA SER A 37 12.54 13.01 -1.10
C SER A 37 11.10 12.77 -1.49
N TRP A 38 10.41 13.81 -1.90
CA TRP A 38 9.06 13.71 -2.42
C TRP A 38 8.89 14.63 -3.64
N ASP A 39 8.06 14.17 -4.54
CA ASP A 39 7.80 14.86 -5.80
C ASP A 39 6.28 14.88 -6.05
N HIS A 40 5.73 16.08 -6.23
CA HIS A 40 4.31 16.29 -6.55
C HIS A 40 4.03 16.39 -8.05
N THR A 41 5.05 16.25 -8.88
CA THR A 41 4.89 16.39 -10.35
C THR A 41 4.16 15.21 -10.98
N GLY A 42 3.92 14.13 -10.24
CA GLY A 42 3.33 12.90 -10.74
C GLY A 42 4.34 11.90 -11.30
N ARG A 43 5.63 12.18 -11.20
CA ARG A 43 6.66 11.19 -11.53
C ARG A 43 6.65 10.06 -10.51
N HIS A 44 6.79 8.84 -11.00
CA HIS A 44 6.91 7.70 -10.12
C HIS A 44 8.20 7.77 -9.31
N PRO A 45 8.14 7.73 -7.96
CA PRO A 45 9.31 7.97 -7.11
C PRO A 45 10.33 6.82 -7.14
N GLY A 46 9.95 5.64 -7.63
CA GLY A 46 10.82 4.48 -7.77
C GLY A 46 11.73 4.53 -8.99
N ASN A 47 12.85 3.81 -8.91
CA ASN A 47 13.80 3.69 -10.00
C ASN A 47 13.32 2.71 -11.07
N PRO A 48 13.21 3.07 -12.37
CA PRO A 48 12.66 2.22 -13.41
C PRO A 48 13.51 0.98 -13.71
N TYR A 49 14.84 1.07 -13.63
CA TYR A 49 15.73 -0.07 -13.86
C TYR A 49 15.67 -1.06 -12.70
N PHE A 50 15.66 -0.55 -11.48
CA PHE A 50 15.50 -1.38 -10.28
C PHE A 50 14.15 -2.11 -10.31
N TRP A 51 13.08 -1.45 -10.73
CA TRP A 51 11.76 -2.04 -10.90
C TRP A 51 11.79 -3.24 -11.84
N LYS A 52 12.43 -3.12 -13.02
CA LYS A 52 12.54 -4.22 -13.99
C LYS A 52 13.28 -5.43 -13.42
N ILE A 53 14.40 -5.19 -12.73
CA ILE A 53 15.18 -6.27 -12.10
C ILE A 53 14.34 -6.98 -11.04
N ILE A 54 13.65 -6.24 -10.20
CA ILE A 54 12.81 -6.81 -9.14
C ILE A 54 11.63 -7.59 -9.69
N LEU A 55 10.98 -7.14 -10.77
CA LEU A 55 9.93 -7.92 -11.43
C LEU A 55 10.42 -9.29 -11.90
N ILE A 56 11.62 -9.37 -12.47
CA ILE A 56 12.22 -10.65 -12.87
C ILE A 56 12.44 -11.53 -11.64
N LEU A 57 13.04 -10.99 -10.59
CA LEU A 57 13.31 -11.74 -9.35
C LEU A 57 12.02 -12.21 -8.66
N ILE A 58 10.99 -11.36 -8.60
CA ILE A 58 9.67 -11.73 -8.08
C ILE A 58 9.07 -12.86 -8.94
N GLY A 59 9.12 -12.74 -10.27
CA GLY A 59 8.59 -13.76 -11.18
C GLY A 59 9.27 -15.10 -11.00
N VAL A 60 10.60 -15.12 -10.81
CA VAL A 60 11.35 -16.33 -10.47
C VAL A 60 10.93 -16.87 -9.11
N GLY A 61 10.89 -16.02 -8.08
CA GLY A 61 10.49 -16.41 -6.72
C GLY A 61 9.08 -17.00 -6.66
N LEU A 62 8.10 -16.37 -7.33
CA LEU A 62 6.73 -16.88 -7.39
C LEU A 62 6.63 -18.25 -8.07
N ARG A 63 7.47 -18.57 -9.06
CA ARG A 63 7.52 -19.89 -9.67
C ARG A 63 8.02 -21.00 -8.73
N TYR A 64 8.86 -20.65 -7.74
CA TYR A 64 9.26 -21.59 -6.69
C TYR A 64 8.15 -21.81 -5.65
N ILE A 65 7.34 -20.77 -5.37
CA ILE A 65 6.25 -20.84 -4.39
C ILE A 65 5.01 -21.50 -5.01
N PHE A 66 4.66 -21.09 -6.22
CA PHE A 66 3.45 -21.53 -6.90
C PHE A 66 3.77 -22.40 -8.13
N ARG A 67 3.18 -23.58 -8.17
CA ARG A 67 3.31 -24.46 -9.33
C ARG A 67 2.73 -23.88 -10.61
N ARG A 68 1.62 -23.13 -10.48
CA ARG A 68 0.94 -22.41 -11.57
C ARG A 68 0.38 -21.11 -11.02
N SER A 69 0.53 -20.04 -11.77
CA SER A 69 -0.11 -18.75 -11.51
C SER A 69 -0.92 -18.37 -12.74
N HIS A 70 -2.18 -18.04 -12.53
CA HIS A 70 -3.07 -17.55 -13.58
C HIS A 70 -3.48 -16.13 -13.20
N TYR A 71 -3.29 -15.22 -14.13
CA TYR A 71 -3.71 -13.82 -13.98
C TYR A 71 -4.70 -13.50 -15.08
N GLU A 72 -5.86 -12.98 -14.72
CA GLU A 72 -6.75 -12.41 -15.70
C GLU A 72 -6.12 -11.16 -16.31
N LYS A 73 -6.20 -11.06 -17.64
CA LYS A 73 -5.70 -9.88 -18.35
C LYS A 73 -6.62 -8.70 -18.01
N ILE A 74 -6.06 -7.71 -17.32
CA ILE A 74 -6.78 -6.48 -17.03
C ILE A 74 -7.00 -5.73 -18.35
N PRO A 75 -8.23 -5.26 -18.65
CA PRO A 75 -8.51 -4.49 -19.85
C PRO A 75 -7.58 -3.28 -19.97
N ASP A 76 -7.19 -2.94 -21.19
CA ASP A 76 -6.40 -1.74 -21.45
C ASP A 76 -7.15 -0.50 -21.00
N PHE A 77 -6.45 0.38 -20.31
CA PHE A 77 -7.00 1.59 -19.75
C PHE A 77 -5.94 2.69 -19.75
N GLU A 78 -6.26 3.85 -20.30
CA GLU A 78 -5.27 4.93 -20.47
C GLU A 78 -4.84 5.57 -19.14
N GLY A 79 -5.78 5.77 -18.21
CA GLY A 79 -5.53 6.37 -16.90
C GLY A 79 -4.76 5.46 -15.95
N GLY A 80 -4.40 5.99 -14.80
CA GLY A 80 -3.87 5.19 -13.68
C GLY A 80 -4.95 4.33 -13.03
N ARG A 81 -4.53 3.32 -12.26
CA ARG A 81 -5.46 2.41 -11.56
C ARG A 81 -5.17 2.38 -10.08
N VAL A 82 -6.20 2.37 -9.27
CA VAL A 82 -6.10 2.03 -7.85
C VAL A 82 -6.48 0.56 -7.69
N ILE A 83 -5.51 -0.27 -7.39
CA ILE A 83 -5.69 -1.70 -7.23
C ILE A 83 -5.91 -1.98 -5.75
N SER A 84 -7.05 -2.56 -5.43
CA SER A 84 -7.43 -2.93 -4.08
C SER A 84 -7.53 -4.44 -3.96
N SER A 85 -6.89 -5.02 -2.94
CA SER A 85 -6.87 -6.46 -2.69
C SER A 85 -6.91 -6.74 -1.19
N ILE A 86 -7.37 -7.93 -0.84
CA ILE A 86 -7.23 -8.48 0.52
C ILE A 86 -5.75 -8.69 0.86
N HIS A 87 -5.42 -8.71 2.15
CA HIS A 87 -4.03 -8.80 2.62
C HIS A 87 -3.83 -9.94 3.60
N ILE A 88 -3.68 -11.15 3.06
CA ILE A 88 -3.48 -12.37 3.84
C ILE A 88 -1.99 -12.57 4.18
N ASN A 89 -1.11 -12.29 3.22
CA ASN A 89 0.34 -12.49 3.38
C ASN A 89 1.12 -11.21 3.09
N GLY A 90 1.89 -10.76 4.07
CA GLY A 90 2.62 -9.48 4.01
C GLY A 90 3.61 -9.33 2.87
N LEU A 91 4.12 -10.42 2.31
CA LEU A 91 5.12 -10.41 1.24
C LEU A 91 4.58 -10.94 -0.09
N VAL A 92 3.84 -12.06 -0.05
CA VAL A 92 3.38 -12.74 -1.27
C VAL A 92 2.31 -11.94 -2.00
N ASP A 93 1.36 -11.34 -1.28
CA ASP A 93 0.28 -10.56 -1.92
C ASP A 93 0.82 -9.37 -2.68
N PRO A 94 1.67 -8.50 -2.11
CA PRO A 94 2.29 -7.42 -2.87
C PRO A 94 3.11 -7.90 -4.06
N ALA A 95 3.86 -8.99 -3.90
CA ALA A 95 4.66 -9.56 -4.98
C ALA A 95 3.79 -10.06 -6.14
N THR A 96 2.70 -10.76 -5.82
CA THR A 96 1.73 -11.26 -6.81
C THR A 96 1.04 -10.10 -7.55
N LEU A 97 0.56 -9.10 -6.80
CA LEU A 97 -0.06 -7.92 -7.39
C LEU A 97 0.89 -7.14 -8.30
N VAL A 98 2.13 -6.94 -7.86
CA VAL A 98 3.16 -6.25 -8.64
C VAL A 98 3.49 -7.01 -9.93
N SER A 99 3.57 -8.33 -9.88
CA SER A 99 3.88 -9.17 -11.06
C SER A 99 2.72 -9.32 -12.05
N SER A 100 1.49 -9.07 -11.63
CA SER A 100 0.30 -9.13 -12.48
C SER A 100 0.04 -7.85 -13.28
N GLN A 101 0.79 -6.77 -13.01
CA GLN A 101 0.55 -5.48 -13.62
C GLN A 101 1.55 -5.15 -14.73
N ASP A 102 1.06 -4.45 -15.74
CA ASP A 102 1.83 -3.95 -16.88
C ASP A 102 2.61 -2.66 -16.61
N ARG A 103 2.19 -1.90 -15.57
CA ARG A 103 2.74 -0.59 -15.21
C ARG A 103 3.38 -0.61 -13.82
N ARG A 104 4.31 0.33 -13.60
CA ARG A 104 4.89 0.53 -12.27
C ARG A 104 3.80 0.92 -11.26
N ILE A 105 3.89 0.33 -10.08
CA ILE A 105 2.95 0.53 -8.99
C ILE A 105 3.58 1.41 -7.92
N ILE A 106 2.86 2.44 -7.50
CA ILE A 106 3.14 3.15 -6.26
C ILE A 106 2.36 2.49 -5.11
N SER A 107 2.99 2.37 -3.94
CA SER A 107 2.39 1.69 -2.79
C SER A 107 2.63 2.46 -1.49
N MET A 108 1.94 2.06 -0.44
CA MET A 108 2.19 2.54 0.92
C MET A 108 2.89 1.45 1.73
N GLY A 109 3.83 1.87 2.57
CA GLY A 109 4.50 1.01 3.54
C GLY A 109 4.53 1.67 4.93
N ARG A 110 4.64 0.84 5.96
CA ARG A 110 4.79 1.33 7.34
C ARG A 110 6.01 2.25 7.44
N HIS A 111 5.87 3.33 8.20
CA HIS A 111 6.92 4.35 8.37
C HIS A 111 8.24 3.79 8.92
N ASP A 112 8.17 2.80 9.82
CA ASP A 112 9.34 2.14 10.40
C ASP A 112 10.12 1.33 9.36
N LEU A 113 9.43 0.55 8.52
CA LEU A 113 10.04 -0.21 7.41
C LEU A 113 10.75 0.73 6.43
N MET A 114 10.15 1.88 6.11
CA MET A 114 10.71 2.87 5.20
C MET A 114 12.01 3.51 5.72
N THR A 115 12.24 3.45 7.03
CA THR A 115 13.44 4.02 7.68
C THR A 115 14.51 2.99 8.03
N MET A 116 14.25 1.70 7.82
CA MET A 116 15.25 0.64 7.97
C MET A 116 16.31 0.71 6.85
N PRO A 117 17.57 0.29 7.12
CA PRO A 117 18.64 0.43 6.13
C PRO A 117 18.36 -0.30 4.82
N LEU A 118 18.17 -1.61 4.84
CA LEU A 118 17.97 -2.44 3.65
C LEU A 118 16.51 -2.37 3.14
N VAL A 119 15.56 -2.62 4.02
CA VAL A 119 14.12 -2.65 3.66
C VAL A 119 13.67 -1.28 3.18
N GLY A 120 14.05 -0.21 3.86
CA GLY A 120 13.71 1.15 3.45
C GLY A 120 14.40 1.57 2.15
N TRP A 121 15.65 1.14 1.93
CA TRP A 121 16.34 1.37 0.66
C TRP A 121 15.60 0.67 -0.49
N PHE A 122 15.23 -0.60 -0.32
CA PHE A 122 14.45 -1.37 -1.29
C PHE A 122 13.08 -0.73 -1.55
N SER A 123 12.31 -0.48 -0.51
CA SER A 123 10.94 0.06 -0.59
C SER A 123 10.91 1.42 -1.31
N ARG A 124 11.85 2.32 -1.01
CA ARG A 124 11.97 3.60 -1.70
C ARG A 124 12.27 3.45 -3.18
N ARG A 125 13.15 2.50 -3.56
CA ARG A 125 13.45 2.23 -4.98
C ARG A 125 12.28 1.59 -5.72
N MET A 126 11.40 0.90 -5.01
CA MET A 126 10.13 0.41 -5.55
C MET A 126 9.05 1.52 -5.63
N GLY A 127 9.26 2.66 -5.01
CA GLY A 127 8.32 3.78 -5.03
C GLY A 127 7.35 3.81 -3.86
N SER A 128 7.54 2.96 -2.83
CA SER A 128 6.68 2.95 -1.65
C SER A 128 6.78 4.27 -0.86
N GLN A 129 5.64 4.72 -0.33
CA GLN A 129 5.51 5.93 0.47
C GLN A 129 5.20 5.57 1.93
N PRO A 130 5.72 6.33 2.92
CA PRO A 130 5.50 6.05 4.33
C PRO A 130 4.07 6.37 4.75
N VAL A 131 3.50 5.56 5.63
CA VAL A 131 2.22 5.84 6.30
C VAL A 131 2.37 5.61 7.81
N ILE A 132 1.77 6.50 8.60
CA ILE A 132 1.61 6.36 10.05
C ILE A 132 0.16 5.98 10.29
N ARG A 133 -0.07 4.85 10.94
CA ARG A 133 -1.40 4.30 11.17
C ARG A 133 -2.08 4.98 12.37
N LYS A 134 -3.41 4.92 12.40
CA LYS A 134 -4.19 5.45 13.53
C LYS A 134 -3.83 4.75 14.84
N SER A 135 -3.67 3.43 14.83
CA SER A 135 -3.23 2.67 16.00
C SER A 135 -1.85 3.12 16.54
N GLU A 136 -0.94 3.55 15.67
CA GLU A 136 0.37 4.06 16.08
C GLU A 136 0.27 5.45 16.75
N ILE A 137 -0.72 6.24 16.38
CA ILE A 137 -1.05 7.51 17.04
C ILE A 137 -1.67 7.22 18.42
N GLU A 138 -2.66 6.34 18.47
CA GLU A 138 -3.35 5.93 19.69
C GLU A 138 -2.39 5.29 20.72
N ASN A 139 -1.38 4.55 20.24
CA ASN A 139 -0.33 3.96 21.07
C ASN A 139 0.83 4.92 21.40
N GLY A 140 0.71 6.22 21.07
CA GLY A 140 1.70 7.23 21.43
C GLY A 140 3.01 7.17 20.64
N VAL A 141 3.08 6.43 19.53
CA VAL A 141 4.27 6.34 18.67
C VAL A 141 4.50 7.65 17.92
N SER A 142 3.43 8.34 17.53
CA SER A 142 3.45 9.64 16.87
C SER A 142 2.36 10.55 17.43
N ASP A 143 2.63 11.87 17.46
CA ASP A 143 1.56 12.85 17.63
C ASP A 143 0.73 12.96 16.33
N GLU A 144 -0.50 13.41 16.48
CA GLU A 144 -1.48 13.49 15.39
C GLU A 144 -1.04 14.48 14.29
N GLU A 145 -0.45 15.60 14.68
CA GLU A 145 -0.01 16.64 13.73
C GLU A 145 1.09 16.10 12.80
N TYR A 146 2.10 15.46 13.36
CA TYR A 146 3.17 14.86 12.58
C TYR A 146 2.68 13.72 11.69
N ALA A 147 1.82 12.86 12.22
CA ALA A 147 1.21 11.78 11.45
C ALA A 147 0.40 12.32 10.27
N ARG A 148 -0.39 13.38 10.48
CA ARG A 148 -1.13 14.06 9.41
C ARG A 148 -0.19 14.61 8.34
N LYS A 149 0.86 15.32 8.73
CA LYS A 149 1.88 15.86 7.81
C LYS A 149 2.46 14.77 6.90
N ILE A 150 2.85 13.62 7.45
CA ILE A 150 3.41 12.51 6.66
C ILE A 150 2.35 11.86 5.77
N ASN A 151 1.15 11.62 6.30
CA ASN A 151 0.07 10.96 5.57
C ASN A 151 -0.48 11.83 4.43
N ASP A 152 -0.60 13.15 4.62
CA ASP A 152 -1.02 14.09 3.57
C ASP A 152 0.00 14.16 2.44
N ARG A 153 1.28 14.17 2.78
CA ARG A 153 2.36 14.08 1.81
C ARG A 153 2.29 12.80 0.98
N THR A 154 2.06 11.68 1.63
CA THR A 154 1.88 10.38 0.96
C THR A 154 0.63 10.39 0.06
N LEU A 155 -0.48 10.93 0.55
CA LEU A 155 -1.70 11.09 -0.23
C LEU A 155 -1.44 11.92 -1.51
N LEU A 156 -0.80 13.07 -1.38
CA LEU A 156 -0.47 13.93 -2.52
C LEU A 156 0.45 13.24 -3.54
N THR A 157 1.50 12.58 -3.08
CA THR A 157 2.43 11.86 -3.97
C THR A 157 1.72 10.75 -4.74
N MET A 158 0.94 9.92 -4.04
CA MET A 158 0.22 8.82 -4.67
C MET A 158 -0.85 9.30 -5.65
N THR A 159 -1.67 10.28 -5.27
CA THR A 159 -2.73 10.79 -6.15
C THR A 159 -2.19 11.45 -7.40
N ASN A 160 -1.08 12.18 -7.30
CA ASN A 160 -0.41 12.74 -8.48
C ASN A 160 0.14 11.65 -9.41
N CYS A 161 0.74 10.59 -8.86
CA CYS A 161 1.21 9.44 -9.64
C CYS A 161 0.06 8.72 -10.36
N ILE A 162 -1.05 8.48 -9.66
CA ILE A 162 -2.24 7.85 -10.23
C ILE A 162 -2.82 8.72 -11.35
N ALA A 163 -2.97 10.02 -11.12
CA ALA A 163 -3.43 10.96 -12.14
C ALA A 163 -2.53 10.99 -13.38
N SER A 164 -1.23 10.72 -13.21
CA SER A 164 -0.24 10.66 -14.30
C SER A 164 -0.13 9.28 -14.97
N GLY A 165 -1.07 8.36 -14.71
CA GLY A 165 -1.17 7.06 -15.39
C GLY A 165 -0.43 5.89 -14.73
N TYR A 166 0.15 6.07 -13.54
CA TYR A 166 0.73 4.95 -12.77
C TYR A 166 -0.33 4.20 -11.97
N ASN A 167 -0.09 2.92 -11.73
CA ASN A 167 -0.96 2.14 -10.88
C ASN A 167 -0.61 2.37 -9.39
N ALA A 168 -1.60 2.28 -8.51
CA ALA A 168 -1.40 2.30 -7.07
C ALA A 168 -1.93 1.01 -6.45
N MET A 169 -1.20 0.47 -5.48
CA MET A 169 -1.63 -0.65 -4.67
C MET A 169 -2.02 -0.15 -3.29
N VAL A 170 -3.27 -0.39 -2.91
CA VAL A 170 -3.80 -0.03 -1.60
C VAL A 170 -4.53 -1.22 -1.01
N LEU A 171 -4.06 -1.70 0.12
CA LEU A 171 -4.65 -2.83 0.84
C LEU A 171 -5.65 -2.28 1.87
N PRO A 172 -6.98 -2.38 1.62
CA PRO A 172 -7.99 -1.63 2.35
C PRO A 172 -8.14 -2.04 3.80
N GLU A 173 -7.75 -3.25 4.15
CA GLU A 173 -7.76 -3.75 5.53
C GLU A 173 -6.70 -3.07 6.40
N GLY A 174 -5.60 -2.59 5.79
CA GLY A 174 -4.52 -1.84 6.45
C GLY A 174 -3.59 -2.68 7.31
N LYS A 175 -3.82 -3.98 7.42
CA LYS A 175 -2.96 -4.97 8.06
C LYS A 175 -3.07 -6.31 7.34
N SER A 176 -2.04 -7.15 7.42
CA SER A 176 -2.13 -8.55 7.00
C SER A 176 -2.70 -9.39 8.15
N HIS A 177 -3.55 -10.36 7.84
CA HIS A 177 -4.15 -11.29 8.78
C HIS A 177 -4.34 -12.66 8.16
N GLN A 178 -4.52 -13.70 8.99
CA GLN A 178 -4.81 -15.07 8.56
C GLN A 178 -6.22 -15.51 8.95
N ASP A 179 -7.08 -14.55 9.26
CA ASP A 179 -8.47 -14.84 9.62
C ASP A 179 -9.26 -15.36 8.41
N PRO A 180 -10.21 -16.28 8.60
CA PRO A 180 -10.97 -16.87 7.49
C PRO A 180 -12.05 -15.93 6.94
N HIS A 181 -12.13 -14.69 7.41
CA HIS A 181 -13.13 -13.70 7.01
C HIS A 181 -12.47 -12.35 6.67
N LEU A 182 -13.16 -11.57 5.88
CA LEU A 182 -12.71 -10.23 5.50
C LEU A 182 -12.82 -9.25 6.67
N HIS A 183 -11.81 -8.46 6.88
CA HIS A 183 -11.86 -7.34 7.81
C HIS A 183 -12.54 -6.12 7.20
N ARG A 184 -12.92 -5.16 8.05
CA ARG A 184 -13.53 -3.91 7.61
C ARG A 184 -12.58 -3.14 6.69
N PHE A 185 -13.07 -2.81 5.51
CA PHE A 185 -12.33 -2.02 4.53
C PHE A 185 -12.27 -0.55 4.94
N LYS A 186 -11.08 0.00 4.94
CA LYS A 186 -10.83 1.43 5.14
C LYS A 186 -11.12 2.20 3.85
N THR A 187 -11.51 3.45 3.98
CA THR A 187 -11.89 4.32 2.85
C THR A 187 -10.69 4.85 2.04
N GLY A 188 -9.46 4.43 2.39
CA GLY A 188 -8.23 4.86 1.72
C GLY A 188 -8.26 4.72 0.19
N PRO A 189 -8.55 3.54 -0.38
CA PRO A 189 -8.59 3.34 -1.83
C PRO A 189 -9.52 4.33 -2.55
N MET A 190 -10.72 4.54 -2.01
CA MET A 190 -11.69 5.49 -2.58
C MET A 190 -11.17 6.92 -2.53
N ARG A 191 -10.54 7.32 -1.44
CA ARG A 191 -9.94 8.67 -1.32
C ARG A 191 -8.83 8.88 -2.35
N PHE A 192 -7.98 7.88 -2.58
CA PHE A 192 -6.94 7.95 -3.62
C PHE A 192 -7.55 8.06 -5.01
N ALA A 193 -8.55 7.25 -5.33
CA ALA A 193 -9.21 7.27 -6.63
C ALA A 193 -9.90 8.62 -6.90
N LEU A 194 -10.70 9.12 -5.96
CA LEU A 194 -11.43 10.39 -6.11
C LEU A 194 -10.49 11.60 -6.22
N ASN A 195 -9.46 11.67 -5.38
CA ASN A 195 -8.49 12.75 -5.46
C ASN A 195 -7.68 12.70 -6.77
N ALA A 196 -7.30 11.51 -7.21
CA ALA A 196 -6.59 11.34 -8.48
C ALA A 196 -7.47 11.72 -9.69
N ALA A 197 -8.77 11.36 -9.67
CA ALA A 197 -9.72 11.77 -10.68
C ALA A 197 -9.89 13.30 -10.73
N SER A 198 -9.96 13.95 -9.58
CA SER A 198 -10.01 15.41 -9.51
C SER A 198 -8.77 16.07 -10.12
N ILE A 199 -7.58 15.56 -9.80
CA ILE A 199 -6.31 16.06 -10.37
C ILE A 199 -6.26 15.80 -11.88
N ALA A 200 -6.62 14.59 -12.33
CA ALA A 200 -6.62 14.23 -13.74
C ALA A 200 -7.56 15.13 -14.54
N LYS A 201 -8.78 15.35 -14.05
CA LYS A 201 -9.75 16.26 -14.65
C LYS A 201 -9.20 17.69 -14.77
N HIS A 202 -8.59 18.21 -13.70
CA HIS A 202 -8.00 19.56 -13.72
C HIS A 202 -6.86 19.70 -14.72
N ARG A 203 -6.09 18.64 -14.94
CA ARG A 203 -4.95 18.62 -15.86
C ARG A 203 -5.29 18.17 -17.28
N GLY A 204 -6.54 17.83 -17.57
CA GLY A 204 -6.96 17.28 -18.87
C GLY A 204 -6.37 15.89 -19.18
N LEU A 205 -6.08 15.10 -18.14
CA LEU A 205 -5.55 13.75 -18.24
C LEU A 205 -6.68 12.71 -18.21
N PRO A 206 -6.44 11.47 -18.72
CA PRO A 206 -7.40 10.40 -18.62
C PRO A 206 -7.80 10.09 -17.17
N ASN A 207 -9.08 9.82 -16.94
CA ASN A 207 -9.57 9.49 -15.61
C ASN A 207 -8.95 8.19 -15.09
N PRO A 208 -8.55 8.12 -13.82
CA PRO A 208 -8.13 6.87 -13.21
C PRO A 208 -9.31 5.92 -12.96
N ALA A 209 -9.01 4.61 -12.87
CA ALA A 209 -9.95 3.57 -12.50
C ALA A 209 -9.67 3.04 -11.07
N LEU A 210 -10.71 2.44 -10.46
CA LEU A 210 -10.65 1.69 -9.20
C LEU A 210 -11.01 0.23 -9.50
#